data_981a4aa4a34d406cb8a6aa5df28ad2d3
#
_entry.id   981a4aa4a34d406cb8a6aa5df28ad2d3
#
_cell.length_a   1.000
_cell.length_b   1.000
_cell.length_c   1.000
_cell.angle_alpha   90.00
_cell.angle_beta   90.00
_cell.angle_gamma   90.00
#
_symmetry.space_group_name_H-M   'P 1'
#
loop_
_entity.id
_entity.type
_entity.pdbx_description
1 polymer ?
#
loop_
_entity_poly.entity_id
_entity_poly.type
_entity_poly.pdbx_seq_one_letter_code
_entity_poly.pdbx_strand_id
1 'polypeptide(L)'
;VVVKENDETKNPIYFGGGSAASIKRTRTRTRAMMTAISEKLKSVDCVFIVGHKNLDMDALGSAVGMQLFSSNVLDESYVVYDPEQMSPDIHRAIQFLENEGVTKLLPLNQAMEMVTNRSLLVMVDHSKTALTLSKEFYDLFTQTIVIDHHRRDQDFPENAVITYIESGASSASELVTELI
;
A
#
# COMPACT_ATOMS: atom_id res chain seq x y z
N VAL A 1 -7.36 -10.81 24.20
CA VAL A 1 -6.89 -11.90 25.09
C VAL A 1 -7.21 -11.49 26.53
N VAL A 2 -7.87 -12.36 27.27
CA VAL A 2 -8.17 -12.19 28.69
C VAL A 2 -7.25 -13.10 29.47
N VAL A 3 -6.48 -12.55 30.37
CA VAL A 3 -5.64 -13.33 31.31
C VAL A 3 -6.25 -13.19 32.69
N LYS A 4 -6.63 -14.31 33.30
CA LYS A 4 -7.07 -14.38 34.68
C LYS A 4 -6.00 -15.12 35.46
N GLU A 5 -5.39 -14.46 36.44
CA GLU A 5 -4.55 -15.14 37.42
C GLU A 5 -5.42 -16.07 38.30
N ASN A 6 -4.85 -17.15 38.79
CA ASN A 6 -5.56 -18.13 39.61
C ASN A 6 -5.82 -17.64 41.05
N ASP A 7 -6.03 -16.33 41.19
CA ASP A 7 -6.33 -15.64 42.43
C ASP A 7 -7.71 -15.01 42.33
N GLU A 8 -8.67 -15.51 43.07
CA GLU A 8 -10.07 -15.08 43.06
C GLU A 8 -10.26 -13.60 43.52
N THR A 9 -9.25 -13.01 44.12
CA THR A 9 -9.28 -11.63 44.62
C THR A 9 -8.84 -10.61 43.56
N LYS A 10 -8.27 -11.06 42.45
CA LYS A 10 -7.79 -10.19 41.37
C LYS A 10 -8.78 -10.12 40.20
N ASN A 11 -9.07 -8.91 39.78
CA ASN A 11 -9.87 -8.68 38.58
C ASN A 11 -9.12 -9.16 37.33
N PRO A 12 -9.83 -9.75 36.35
CA PRO A 12 -9.21 -10.16 35.09
C PRO A 12 -8.60 -8.98 34.35
N ILE A 13 -7.38 -9.16 33.84
CA ILE A 13 -6.70 -8.14 33.02
C ILE A 13 -7.03 -8.43 31.55
N TYR A 14 -7.59 -7.42 30.89
CA TYR A 14 -7.96 -7.48 29.47
C TYR A 14 -6.84 -6.90 28.61
N PHE A 15 -6.20 -7.73 27.80
CA PHE A 15 -5.24 -7.29 26.80
C PHE A 15 -5.94 -7.21 25.43
N GLY A 16 -5.92 -6.01 24.83
CA GLY A 16 -6.45 -5.79 23.48
C GLY A 16 -7.96 -5.51 23.39
N GLY A 17 -8.59 -5.14 24.49
CA GLY A 17 -10.01 -4.74 24.51
C GLY A 17 -10.26 -3.31 25.00
N GLY A 18 -9.21 -2.58 25.33
CA GLY A 18 -9.31 -1.14 25.64
C GLY A 18 -9.56 -0.42 24.34
N SER A 19 -10.77 0.11 24.18
CA SER A 19 -11.22 1.07 23.18
C SER A 19 -10.11 1.43 22.16
N ALA A 20 -9.78 0.51 21.24
CA ALA A 20 -9.49 0.97 19.92
C ALA A 20 -10.77 1.74 19.58
N ALA A 21 -10.73 3.05 19.68
CA ALA A 21 -11.63 3.87 18.94
C ALA A 21 -11.44 3.35 17.52
N SER A 22 -12.32 2.44 17.08
CA SER A 22 -12.48 2.17 15.67
C SER A 22 -12.89 3.54 15.17
N ILE A 23 -11.92 4.27 14.65
CA ILE A 23 -12.22 5.47 13.89
C ILE A 23 -13.07 4.89 12.78
N LYS A 24 -14.39 5.05 12.92
CA LYS A 24 -15.32 4.58 11.90
C LYS A 24 -14.83 5.19 10.61
N ARG A 25 -14.34 4.34 9.68
CA ARG A 25 -14.08 4.77 8.32
C ARG A 25 -15.34 5.48 7.85
N THR A 26 -15.25 6.78 7.71
CA THR A 26 -16.40 7.57 7.27
C THR A 26 -16.24 7.79 5.77
N ARG A 27 -17.34 7.68 5.03
CA ARG A 27 -17.37 8.02 3.60
C ARG A 27 -16.75 9.39 3.30
N THR A 28 -16.86 10.32 4.25
CA THR A 28 -16.25 11.66 4.16
C THR A 28 -14.71 11.57 4.15
N ARG A 29 -14.12 10.73 5.02
CA ARG A 29 -12.67 10.55 5.09
C ARG A 29 -12.14 9.86 3.83
N THR A 30 -12.81 8.81 3.37
CA THR A 30 -12.45 8.11 2.13
C THR A 30 -12.51 9.07 0.93
N ARG A 31 -13.57 9.87 0.80
CA ARG A 31 -13.69 10.87 -0.28
C ARG A 31 -12.60 11.95 -0.20
N ALA A 32 -12.29 12.44 0.99
CA ALA A 32 -11.21 13.42 1.17
C ALA A 32 -9.86 12.82 0.76
N MET A 33 -9.61 11.57 1.10
CA MET A 33 -8.39 10.86 0.73
C MET A 33 -8.31 10.63 -0.79
N MET A 34 -9.41 10.15 -1.41
CA MET A 34 -9.53 10.00 -2.85
C MET A 34 -9.23 11.32 -3.57
N THR A 35 -9.81 12.43 -3.12
CA THR A 35 -9.56 13.76 -3.70
C THR A 35 -8.11 14.17 -3.55
N ALA A 36 -7.50 14.01 -2.36
CA ALA A 36 -6.11 14.35 -2.11
C ALA A 36 -5.14 13.55 -3.00
N ILE A 37 -5.38 12.24 -3.14
CA ILE A 37 -4.57 11.38 -4.02
C ILE A 37 -4.75 11.81 -5.48
N SER A 38 -5.98 12.03 -5.95
CA SER A 38 -6.24 12.48 -7.34
C SER A 38 -5.56 13.80 -7.66
N GLU A 39 -5.60 14.78 -6.77
CA GLU A 39 -4.92 16.07 -6.95
C GLU A 39 -3.39 15.88 -6.97
N LYS A 40 -2.87 14.97 -6.14
CA LYS A 40 -1.44 14.65 -6.17
C LYS A 40 -1.02 14.01 -7.48
N LEU A 41 -1.79 13.08 -8.00
CA LEU A 41 -1.54 12.41 -9.29
C LEU A 41 -1.47 13.41 -10.46
N LYS A 42 -2.31 14.44 -10.46
CA LYS A 42 -2.28 15.51 -11.48
C LYS A 42 -1.00 16.36 -11.48
N SER A 43 -0.24 16.33 -10.39
CA SER A 43 0.97 17.13 -10.20
C SER A 43 2.27 16.42 -10.60
N VAL A 44 2.21 15.15 -11.02
CA VAL A 44 3.36 14.32 -11.36
C VAL A 44 3.25 13.77 -12.78
N ASP A 45 4.36 13.29 -13.32
CA ASP A 45 4.41 12.80 -14.70
C ASP A 45 4.28 11.26 -14.78
N CYS A 46 4.64 10.57 -13.71
CA CYS A 46 4.60 9.13 -13.65
C CYS A 46 4.37 8.63 -12.21
N VAL A 47 3.65 7.54 -12.07
CA VAL A 47 3.38 6.88 -10.80
C VAL A 47 3.85 5.43 -10.82
N PHE A 48 4.62 5.05 -9.82
CA PHE A 48 5.05 3.69 -9.58
C PHE A 48 4.39 3.17 -8.31
N ILE A 49 3.77 2.00 -8.39
CA ILE A 49 3.02 1.40 -7.30
C ILE A 49 3.72 0.12 -6.90
N VAL A 50 4.10 0.00 -5.64
CA VAL A 50 4.85 -1.13 -5.10
C VAL A 50 4.17 -1.73 -3.88
N GLY A 51 4.15 -3.05 -3.81
CA GLY A 51 3.90 -3.79 -2.57
C GLY A 51 5.18 -3.99 -1.76
N HIS A 52 5.09 -4.80 -0.71
CA HIS A 52 6.26 -5.22 0.07
C HIS A 52 7.11 -6.28 -0.67
N LYS A 53 8.38 -6.46 -0.25
CA LYS A 53 9.35 -7.35 -0.91
C LYS A 53 8.93 -8.82 -0.99
N ASN A 54 8.11 -9.29 -0.05
CA ASN A 54 7.55 -10.64 -0.08
C ASN A 54 6.12 -10.59 -0.64
N LEU A 55 5.97 -10.04 -1.84
CA LEU A 55 4.69 -9.76 -2.46
C LEU A 55 3.69 -10.90 -2.26
N ASP A 56 2.52 -10.58 -1.72
CA ASP A 56 1.39 -11.50 -1.56
C ASP A 56 0.15 -11.00 -2.34
N MET A 57 -0.96 -11.71 -2.22
CA MET A 57 -2.17 -11.37 -2.98
C MET A 57 -2.84 -10.08 -2.51
N ASP A 58 -2.68 -9.68 -1.24
CA ASP A 58 -3.22 -8.41 -0.77
C ASP A 58 -2.40 -7.24 -1.32
N ALA A 59 -1.08 -7.31 -1.23
CA ALA A 59 -0.20 -6.32 -1.81
C ALA A 59 -0.35 -6.21 -3.33
N LEU A 60 -0.44 -7.33 -4.06
CA LEU A 60 -0.66 -7.33 -5.51
C LEU A 60 -2.04 -6.76 -5.87
N GLY A 61 -3.10 -7.20 -5.21
CA GLY A 61 -4.48 -6.72 -5.46
C GLY A 61 -4.61 -5.23 -5.17
N SER A 62 -4.00 -4.76 -4.07
CA SER A 62 -3.94 -3.34 -3.73
C SER A 62 -3.20 -2.53 -4.79
N ALA A 63 -2.07 -3.05 -5.29
CA ALA A 63 -1.28 -2.37 -6.32
C ALA A 63 -2.04 -2.26 -7.65
N VAL A 64 -2.70 -3.34 -8.07
CA VAL A 64 -3.55 -3.35 -9.27
C VAL A 64 -4.72 -2.37 -9.14
N GLY A 65 -5.42 -2.37 -7.99
CA GLY A 65 -6.50 -1.42 -7.72
C GLY A 65 -6.01 0.04 -7.74
N MET A 66 -4.85 0.32 -7.15
CA MET A 66 -4.26 1.67 -7.19
C MET A 66 -3.81 2.08 -8.58
N GLN A 67 -3.33 1.13 -9.41
CA GLN A 67 -3.00 1.42 -10.81
C GLN A 67 -4.27 1.73 -11.60
N LEU A 68 -5.35 0.98 -11.39
CA LEU A 68 -6.64 1.26 -12.00
C LEU A 68 -7.18 2.65 -11.58
N PHE A 69 -7.09 2.99 -10.30
CA PHE A 69 -7.45 4.33 -9.81
C PHE A 69 -6.61 5.42 -10.46
N SER A 70 -5.28 5.22 -10.51
CA SER A 70 -4.34 6.20 -11.05
C SER A 70 -4.52 6.41 -12.55
N SER A 71 -4.83 5.37 -13.32
CA SER A 71 -5.01 5.42 -14.77
C SER A 71 -6.19 6.28 -15.21
N ASN A 72 -7.15 6.55 -14.32
CA ASN A 72 -8.23 7.52 -14.59
C ASN A 72 -7.77 8.98 -14.53
N VAL A 73 -6.58 9.24 -14.00
CA VAL A 73 -6.03 10.59 -13.79
C VAL A 73 -4.74 10.79 -14.58
N LEU A 74 -3.92 9.76 -14.71
CA LEU A 74 -2.59 9.80 -15.30
C LEU A 74 -2.30 8.49 -16.03
N ASP A 75 -2.01 8.57 -17.34
CA ASP A 75 -1.73 7.40 -18.18
C ASP A 75 -0.46 6.65 -17.75
N GLU A 76 0.57 7.38 -17.33
CA GLU A 76 1.86 6.82 -16.90
C GLU A 76 1.78 6.34 -15.44
N SER A 77 1.11 5.20 -15.24
CA SER A 77 0.96 4.54 -13.94
C SER A 77 1.25 3.05 -14.05
N TYR A 78 2.09 2.51 -13.17
CA TYR A 78 2.63 1.16 -13.29
C TYR A 78 2.62 0.43 -11.94
N VAL A 79 2.24 -0.84 -11.95
CA VAL A 79 2.53 -1.78 -10.86
C VAL A 79 3.93 -2.33 -11.07
N VAL A 80 4.82 -2.08 -10.11
CA VAL A 80 6.21 -2.54 -10.19
C VAL A 80 6.36 -3.83 -9.40
N TYR A 81 7.02 -4.82 -10.00
CA TYR A 81 7.30 -6.12 -9.40
C TYR A 81 8.74 -6.56 -9.67
N ASP A 82 9.27 -7.43 -8.82
CA ASP A 82 10.58 -8.03 -9.01
C ASP A 82 10.41 -9.50 -9.47
N PRO A 83 10.75 -9.81 -10.74
CA PRO A 83 10.62 -11.16 -11.26
C PRO A 83 11.42 -12.23 -10.50
N GLU A 84 12.49 -11.83 -9.79
CA GLU A 84 13.37 -12.74 -9.06
C GLU A 84 12.88 -13.05 -7.64
N GLN A 85 11.91 -12.27 -7.11
CA GLN A 85 11.44 -12.36 -5.74
C GLN A 85 9.94 -12.71 -5.62
N MET A 86 9.43 -13.53 -6.51
CA MET A 86 8.01 -13.90 -6.51
C MET A 86 7.78 -15.33 -6.03
N SER A 87 6.73 -15.53 -5.22
CA SER A 87 6.19 -16.85 -4.96
C SER A 87 5.52 -17.44 -6.23
N PRO A 88 5.36 -18.77 -6.33
CA PRO A 88 4.71 -19.39 -7.48
C PRO A 88 3.27 -18.89 -7.73
N ASP A 89 2.55 -18.53 -6.67
CA ASP A 89 1.18 -18.02 -6.77
C ASP A 89 1.17 -16.60 -7.36
N ILE A 90 2.07 -15.74 -6.91
CA ILE A 90 2.24 -14.39 -7.44
C ILE A 90 2.71 -14.46 -8.90
N HIS A 91 3.64 -15.35 -9.22
CA HIS A 91 4.07 -15.53 -10.60
C HIS A 91 2.90 -15.87 -11.54
N ARG A 92 2.03 -16.81 -11.14
CA ARG A 92 0.82 -17.15 -11.91
C ARG A 92 -0.15 -15.96 -12.03
N ALA A 93 -0.32 -15.19 -10.95
CA ALA A 93 -1.19 -14.01 -10.96
C ALA A 93 -0.64 -12.92 -11.90
N ILE A 94 0.66 -12.64 -11.88
CA ILE A 94 1.31 -11.70 -12.79
C ILE A 94 1.13 -12.15 -14.26
N GLN A 95 1.40 -13.41 -14.58
CA GLN A 95 1.19 -13.94 -15.92
C GLN A 95 -0.26 -13.82 -16.39
N PHE A 96 -1.22 -14.06 -15.50
CA PHE A 96 -2.63 -13.86 -15.81
C PHE A 96 -2.93 -12.39 -16.13
N LEU A 97 -2.47 -11.46 -15.31
CA LEU A 97 -2.68 -10.03 -15.50
C LEU A 97 -2.03 -9.52 -16.79
N GLU A 98 -0.83 -10.01 -17.14
CA GLU A 98 -0.16 -9.70 -18.40
C GLU A 98 -0.96 -10.19 -19.62
N ASN A 99 -1.47 -11.42 -19.57
CA ASN A 99 -2.26 -12.01 -20.65
C ASN A 99 -3.59 -11.29 -20.88
N GLU A 100 -4.25 -10.86 -19.79
CA GLU A 100 -5.52 -10.11 -19.86
C GLU A 100 -5.31 -8.64 -20.25
N GLY A 101 -4.12 -8.09 -20.08
CA GLY A 101 -3.80 -6.70 -20.41
C GLY A 101 -4.61 -5.67 -19.62
N VAL A 102 -5.08 -6.03 -18.41
CA VAL A 102 -5.97 -5.17 -17.59
C VAL A 102 -5.22 -4.17 -16.74
N THR A 103 -3.91 -4.33 -16.58
CA THR A 103 -3.06 -3.45 -15.78
C THR A 103 -1.68 -3.30 -16.41
N LYS A 104 -1.05 -2.14 -16.19
CA LYS A 104 0.32 -1.89 -16.65
C LYS A 104 1.31 -2.42 -15.61
N LEU A 105 1.90 -3.56 -15.90
CA LEU A 105 2.94 -4.20 -15.10
C LEU A 105 4.32 -3.79 -15.59
N LEU A 106 5.26 -3.56 -14.69
CA LEU A 106 6.61 -3.13 -15.03
C LEU A 106 7.64 -3.83 -14.13
N PRO A 107 8.60 -4.58 -14.71
CA PRO A 107 9.70 -5.15 -13.95
C PRO A 107 10.56 -4.07 -13.29
N LEU A 108 11.04 -4.35 -12.08
CA LEU A 108 11.80 -3.40 -11.25
C LEU A 108 12.98 -2.76 -11.97
N ASN A 109 13.76 -3.56 -12.71
CA ASN A 109 14.92 -3.05 -13.46
C ASN A 109 14.54 -2.00 -14.51
N GLN A 110 13.42 -2.18 -15.20
CA GLN A 110 12.91 -1.20 -16.16
C GLN A 110 12.33 0.03 -15.44
N ALA A 111 11.62 -0.17 -14.33
CA ALA A 111 11.08 0.92 -13.54
C ALA A 111 12.17 1.85 -13.03
N MET A 112 13.32 1.32 -12.59
CA MET A 112 14.46 2.12 -12.12
C MET A 112 15.00 3.10 -13.16
N GLU A 113 14.95 2.73 -14.45
CA GLU A 113 15.42 3.57 -15.55
C GLU A 113 14.42 4.70 -15.92
N MET A 114 13.16 4.55 -15.51
CA MET A 114 12.09 5.50 -15.85
C MET A 114 11.85 6.57 -14.79
N VAL A 115 12.43 6.42 -13.58
CA VAL A 115 12.20 7.38 -12.50
C VAL A 115 12.80 8.75 -12.83
N THR A 116 12.02 9.79 -12.60
CA THR A 116 12.42 11.19 -12.74
C THR A 116 12.14 11.95 -11.44
N ASN A 117 12.59 13.21 -11.36
CA ASN A 117 12.29 14.08 -10.22
C ASN A 117 10.80 14.45 -10.09
N ARG A 118 9.98 14.13 -11.09
CA ARG A 118 8.52 14.31 -11.11
C ARG A 118 7.76 13.00 -10.98
N SER A 119 8.44 11.93 -10.59
CA SER A 119 7.83 10.64 -10.31
C SER A 119 7.30 10.58 -8.87
N LEU A 120 6.24 9.79 -8.69
CA LEU A 120 5.59 9.53 -7.40
C LEU A 120 5.66 8.03 -7.11
N LEU A 121 6.04 7.67 -5.89
CA LEU A 121 5.93 6.30 -5.40
C LEU A 121 4.63 6.13 -4.60
N VAL A 122 3.91 5.06 -4.84
CA VAL A 122 2.79 4.61 -4.00
C VAL A 122 3.14 3.27 -3.39
N MET A 123 3.26 3.25 -2.08
CA MET A 123 3.50 2.05 -1.29
C MET A 123 2.16 1.52 -0.80
N VAL A 124 1.85 0.27 -1.11
CA VAL A 124 0.62 -0.41 -0.68
C VAL A 124 0.93 -1.62 0.19
N ASP A 125 0.07 -1.86 1.17
CA ASP A 125 0.12 -3.00 2.11
C ASP A 125 1.39 -3.05 2.98
N HIS A 126 2.11 -1.97 3.07
CA HIS A 126 3.20 -1.77 4.02
C HIS A 126 3.50 -0.30 4.20
N SER A 127 4.04 0.02 5.37
CA SER A 127 4.47 1.38 5.72
C SER A 127 5.90 1.43 6.24
N LYS A 128 6.64 0.31 6.20
CA LYS A 128 8.04 0.23 6.59
C LYS A 128 8.95 0.31 5.35
N THR A 129 9.91 1.24 5.37
CA THR A 129 10.87 1.39 4.27
C THR A 129 11.75 0.15 4.09
N ALA A 130 12.07 -0.56 5.17
CA ALA A 130 12.83 -1.81 5.14
C ALA A 130 12.07 -3.00 4.51
N LEU A 131 10.74 -2.90 4.38
CA LEU A 131 9.90 -3.93 3.77
C LEU A 131 9.53 -3.64 2.32
N THR A 132 9.86 -2.46 1.80
CA THR A 132 9.55 -2.12 0.41
C THR A 132 10.22 -3.07 -0.58
N LEU A 133 9.68 -3.14 -1.78
CA LEU A 133 10.15 -4.01 -2.86
C LEU A 133 11.67 -3.92 -3.07
N SER A 134 12.20 -2.70 -3.13
CA SER A 134 13.63 -2.40 -3.19
C SER A 134 13.91 -1.07 -2.49
N LYS A 135 14.91 -1.08 -1.60
CA LYS A 135 15.37 0.15 -0.92
C LYS A 135 15.99 1.12 -1.91
N GLU A 136 16.78 0.62 -2.85
CA GLU A 136 17.43 1.41 -3.90
C GLU A 136 16.39 2.10 -4.78
N PHE A 137 15.32 1.40 -5.13
CA PHE A 137 14.22 1.98 -5.89
C PHE A 137 13.49 3.06 -5.10
N TYR A 138 13.17 2.80 -3.82
CA TYR A 138 12.55 3.77 -2.93
C TYR A 138 13.36 5.06 -2.81
N ASP A 139 14.68 4.96 -2.69
CA ASP A 139 15.60 6.09 -2.51
C ASP A 139 15.66 7.03 -3.73
N LEU A 140 15.14 6.62 -4.89
CA LEU A 140 15.03 7.48 -6.08
C LEU A 140 13.89 8.51 -5.96
N PHE A 141 12.96 8.35 -5.03
CA PHE A 141 11.77 9.19 -4.95
C PHE A 141 11.88 10.26 -3.87
N THR A 142 11.46 11.47 -4.23
CA THR A 142 11.35 12.60 -3.30
C THR A 142 9.99 12.72 -2.63
N GLN A 143 9.02 11.93 -3.07
CA GLN A 143 7.64 11.97 -2.57
C GLN A 143 6.98 10.59 -2.67
N THR A 144 6.28 10.22 -1.62
CA THR A 144 5.66 8.91 -1.48
C THR A 144 4.23 9.05 -0.94
N ILE A 145 3.32 8.20 -1.42
CA ILE A 145 2.01 7.94 -0.81
C ILE A 145 2.07 6.58 -0.13
N VAL A 146 1.52 6.48 1.07
CA VAL A 146 1.43 5.22 1.82
C VAL A 146 -0.04 4.85 2.03
N ILE A 147 -0.42 3.65 1.61
CA ILE A 147 -1.74 3.06 1.83
C ILE A 147 -1.56 1.70 2.50
N ASP A 148 -1.93 1.58 3.78
CA ASP A 148 -1.62 0.40 4.58
C ASP A 148 -2.71 0.13 5.62
N HIS A 149 -2.89 -1.13 6.01
CA HIS A 149 -3.77 -1.52 7.10
C HIS A 149 -3.02 -2.02 8.35
N HIS A 150 -1.70 -2.08 8.31
CA HIS A 150 -0.87 -2.42 9.44
C HIS A 150 -0.71 -1.25 10.42
N ARG A 151 -0.28 -1.54 11.63
CA ARG A 151 0.03 -0.49 12.60
C ARG A 151 1.32 0.23 12.19
N ARG A 152 1.27 1.55 12.25
CA ARG A 152 2.45 2.40 11.99
C ARG A 152 3.57 2.06 12.99
N ASP A 153 4.79 1.95 12.47
CA ASP A 153 6.03 1.72 13.21
C ASP A 153 6.94 2.98 13.14
N GLN A 154 8.10 2.91 13.78
CA GLN A 154 9.12 3.97 13.74
C GLN A 154 9.81 4.04 12.36
N ASP A 155 10.01 2.89 11.69
CA ASP A 155 10.46 2.83 10.29
C ASP A 155 9.32 3.22 9.35
N PHE A 156 9.24 4.51 9.03
CA PHE A 156 8.20 5.09 8.20
C PHE A 156 8.82 6.06 7.18
N PRO A 157 8.29 6.14 5.92
CA PRO A 157 8.82 7.03 4.89
C PRO A 157 8.82 8.50 5.33
N GLU A 158 10.01 9.10 5.41
CA GLU A 158 10.16 10.52 5.75
C GLU A 158 9.62 11.44 4.65
N ASN A 159 9.61 10.96 3.40
CA ASN A 159 9.12 11.67 2.22
C ASN A 159 7.62 11.40 1.93
N ALA A 160 6.87 10.83 2.89
CA ALA A 160 5.44 10.57 2.72
C ALA A 160 4.65 11.89 2.68
N VAL A 161 4.04 12.18 1.53
CA VAL A 161 3.20 13.38 1.31
C VAL A 161 1.72 13.13 1.59
N ILE A 162 1.27 11.87 1.45
CA ILE A 162 -0.06 11.42 1.83
C ILE A 162 0.07 10.06 2.54
N THR A 163 -0.67 9.91 3.62
CA THR A 163 -0.71 8.68 4.42
C THR A 163 -2.15 8.28 4.68
N TYR A 164 -2.53 7.11 4.18
CA TYR A 164 -3.82 6.48 4.44
C TYR A 164 -3.62 5.14 5.12
N ILE A 165 -3.62 5.15 6.45
CA ILE A 165 -3.44 3.96 7.28
C ILE A 165 -4.69 3.74 8.12
N GLU A 166 -5.26 2.53 8.02
CA GLU A 166 -6.46 2.11 8.72
C GLU A 166 -6.30 0.72 9.31
N SER A 167 -5.75 0.62 10.51
CA SER A 167 -5.52 -0.66 11.19
C SER A 167 -6.79 -1.45 11.56
N GLY A 168 -7.96 -0.90 11.29
CA GLY A 168 -9.25 -1.58 11.43
C GLY A 168 -9.77 -2.21 10.13
N ALA A 169 -9.07 -2.02 9.00
CA ALA A 169 -9.37 -2.71 7.76
C ALA A 169 -8.89 -4.16 7.80
N SER A 170 -9.56 -5.04 7.07
CA SER A 170 -9.16 -6.44 6.96
C SER A 170 -7.96 -6.64 6.04
N SER A 171 -7.78 -5.73 5.08
CA SER A 171 -6.74 -5.79 4.06
C SER A 171 -6.48 -4.40 3.45
N ALA A 172 -5.34 -4.21 2.80
CA ALA A 172 -5.05 -3.02 2.03
C ALA A 172 -5.92 -2.98 0.75
N SER A 173 -6.25 -4.13 0.17
CA SER A 173 -7.16 -4.24 -0.97
C SER A 173 -8.57 -3.73 -0.63
N GLU A 174 -9.05 -3.94 0.60
CA GLU A 174 -10.31 -3.34 1.08
C GLU A 174 -10.23 -1.81 1.04
N LEU A 175 -9.13 -1.23 1.56
CA LEU A 175 -8.93 0.23 1.57
C LEU A 175 -8.90 0.81 0.15
N VAL A 176 -8.18 0.17 -0.75
CA VAL A 176 -8.06 0.61 -2.14
C VAL A 176 -9.41 0.50 -2.87
N THR A 177 -10.16 -0.57 -2.63
CA THR A 177 -11.50 -0.74 -3.22
C THR A 177 -12.46 0.38 -2.80
N GLU A 178 -12.33 0.91 -1.59
CA GLU A 178 -13.14 2.05 -1.13
C GLU A 178 -12.76 3.38 -1.82
N LEU A 179 -11.56 3.48 -2.42
CA LEU A 179 -11.09 4.67 -3.15
C LEU A 179 -11.54 4.69 -4.62
N ILE A 180 -11.87 3.52 -5.19
CA ILE A 180 -12.33 3.37 -6.58
C ILE A 180 -13.84 3.63 -6.66
#